data_190f4474776c8b0ce38c4e5f0c5244f8
#
_entry.id   190f4474776c8b0ce38c4e5f0c5244f8
#
_cell.length_a   1.000
_cell.length_b   1.000
_cell.length_c   1.000
_cell.angle_alpha   90.00
_cell.angle_beta   90.00
_cell.angle_gamma   90.00
#
_symmetry.space_group_name_H-M   'P 1'
#
loop_
_entity.id
_entity.type
_entity.pdbx_description
1 polymer ?
#
loop_
_entity_poly.entity_id
_entity_poly.type
_entity_poly.pdbx_seq_one_letter_code
_entity_poly.pdbx_strand_id
1 'polypeptide(L)'
;ISPIYLPIVKAGICVSLAVLSASVLPLYHTFFSGIVVPVIAISFFLLLALFFMVVWPGIIKGRGAKIFDSNQMMSLPFSVAFFKSFFEIQNEKEIIREYWTEVDRSLETKSMFIILGGQQRPLVLIEKKNLSDEQQNKLSTFLEKVLIFKHKKAK
;
A
#
# COMPACT_ATOMS: atom_id res chain seq x y z
N ILE A 1 -1.57 1.24 8.69
CA ILE A 1 -0.40 2.05 8.25
C ILE A 1 -0.26 1.81 6.76
N SER A 2 -0.28 2.89 5.95
CA SER A 2 -0.12 2.78 4.49
C SER A 2 1.24 2.15 4.16
N PRO A 3 1.32 1.23 3.17
CA PRO A 3 2.58 0.58 2.78
C PRO A 3 3.67 1.56 2.32
N ILE A 4 3.28 2.79 1.98
CA ILE A 4 4.21 3.86 1.57
C ILE A 4 4.98 4.43 2.78
N TYR A 5 4.35 4.50 3.97
CA TYR A 5 5.01 5.04 5.17
C TYR A 5 5.99 4.06 5.82
N LEU A 6 5.81 2.76 5.60
CA LEU A 6 6.65 1.74 6.23
C LEU A 6 8.16 1.88 5.87
N PRO A 7 8.57 2.09 4.60
CA PRO A 7 9.97 2.29 4.28
C PRO A 7 10.53 3.60 4.84
N ILE A 8 9.74 4.67 4.88
CA ILE A 8 10.16 5.97 5.43
C ILE A 8 10.41 5.85 6.94
N VAL A 9 9.51 5.18 7.66
CA VAL A 9 9.67 4.93 9.11
C VAL A 9 10.91 4.08 9.37
N LYS A 10 11.14 3.01 8.60
CA LYS A 10 12.33 2.16 8.72
C LYS A 10 13.62 2.93 8.44
N ALA A 11 13.63 3.75 7.40
CA ALA A 11 14.78 4.61 7.10
C ALA A 11 15.04 5.62 8.23
N GLY A 12 13.99 6.24 8.79
CA GLY A 12 14.10 7.14 9.94
C GLY A 12 14.71 6.47 11.16
N ILE A 13 14.29 5.24 11.47
CA ILE A 13 14.87 4.44 12.56
C ILE A 13 16.36 4.17 12.31
N CYS A 14 16.74 3.77 11.09
CA CYS A 14 18.14 3.53 10.74
C CYS A 14 19.01 4.79 10.88
N VAL A 15 18.51 5.95 10.46
CA VAL A 15 19.20 7.24 10.63
C VAL A 15 19.36 7.57 12.12
N SER A 16 18.31 7.38 12.93
CA SER A 16 18.37 7.61 14.38
C SER A 16 19.41 6.70 15.06
N LEU A 17 19.51 5.44 14.66
CA LEU A 17 20.52 4.52 15.16
C LEU A 17 21.93 4.92 14.73
N ALA A 18 22.11 5.44 13.52
CA ALA A 18 23.40 5.98 13.07
C ALA A 18 23.83 7.18 13.91
N VAL A 19 22.91 8.10 14.20
CA VAL A 19 23.18 9.29 15.05
C VAL A 19 23.53 8.87 16.47
N LEU A 20 22.79 7.92 17.06
CA LEU A 20 23.09 7.37 18.38
C LEU A 20 24.48 6.72 18.42
N SER A 21 24.83 5.94 17.38
CA SER A 21 26.16 5.33 17.28
C SER A 21 27.27 6.39 17.19
N ALA A 22 27.02 7.48 16.48
CA ALA A 22 27.95 8.60 16.37
C ALA A 22 28.13 9.33 17.73
N SER A 23 27.06 9.49 18.51
CA SER A 23 27.08 10.15 19.81
C SER A 23 27.91 9.38 20.86
N VAL A 24 28.02 8.07 20.71
CA VAL A 24 28.83 7.21 21.60
C VAL A 24 30.32 7.18 21.20
N LEU A 25 30.66 7.71 20.03
CA LEU A 25 32.02 7.68 19.48
C LEU A 25 33.10 8.25 20.47
N PRO A 26 32.89 9.39 21.15
CA PRO A 26 33.84 9.93 22.11
C PRO A 26 34.07 9.00 23.31
N LEU A 27 33.00 8.40 23.83
CA LEU A 27 33.07 7.43 24.91
C LEU A 27 33.85 6.16 24.51
N TYR A 28 33.60 5.70 23.30
CA TYR A 28 34.25 4.50 22.74
C TYR A 28 35.77 4.70 22.62
N HIS A 29 36.19 5.90 22.19
CA HIS A 29 37.60 6.25 22.08
C HIS A 29 38.31 6.26 23.45
N THR A 30 37.58 6.59 24.52
CA THR A 30 38.11 6.62 25.89
C THR A 30 38.31 5.21 26.49
N PHE A 31 37.41 4.28 26.14
CA PHE A 31 37.42 2.92 26.72
C PHE A 31 38.06 1.85 25.81
N PHE A 32 38.02 2.08 24.49
CA PHE A 32 38.51 1.13 23.51
C PHE A 32 39.40 1.86 22.49
N SER A 33 40.60 1.36 22.31
CA SER A 33 41.61 1.98 21.41
C SER A 33 41.28 1.90 19.91
N GLY A 34 40.02 1.62 19.52
CA GLY A 34 39.61 1.46 18.13
C GLY A 34 38.34 2.20 17.73
N ILE A 35 38.48 3.10 16.75
CA ILE A 35 37.37 3.83 16.11
C ILE A 35 36.63 2.98 15.06
N VAL A 36 37.20 1.84 14.66
CA VAL A 36 36.75 1.05 13.52
C VAL A 36 35.33 0.51 13.69
N VAL A 37 34.97 0.00 14.84
CA VAL A 37 33.63 -0.61 15.11
C VAL A 37 32.49 0.40 14.98
N PRO A 38 32.53 1.59 15.64
CA PRO A 38 31.48 2.57 15.48
C PRO A 38 31.39 3.14 14.07
N VAL A 39 32.50 3.29 13.34
CA VAL A 39 32.49 3.74 11.94
C VAL A 39 31.81 2.71 11.05
N ILE A 40 32.10 1.41 11.23
CA ILE A 40 31.39 0.34 10.51
C ILE A 40 29.89 0.36 10.82
N ALA A 41 29.50 0.52 12.10
CA ALA A 41 28.10 0.56 12.49
C ALA A 41 27.36 1.74 11.87
N ILE A 42 27.93 2.93 11.89
CA ILE A 42 27.36 4.14 11.25
C ILE A 42 27.17 3.90 9.75
N SER A 43 28.23 3.43 9.07
CA SER A 43 28.19 3.16 7.63
C SER A 43 27.13 2.14 7.27
N PHE A 44 26.98 1.06 8.05
CA PHE A 44 25.98 0.03 7.86
C PHE A 44 24.56 0.59 7.98
N PHE A 45 24.26 1.37 9.02
CA PHE A 45 22.93 1.97 9.20
C PHE A 45 22.58 3.00 8.12
N LEU A 46 23.56 3.77 7.64
CA LEU A 46 23.34 4.72 6.53
C LEU A 46 23.06 3.99 5.22
N LEU A 47 23.81 2.92 4.90
CA LEU A 47 23.54 2.09 3.72
C LEU A 47 22.16 1.43 3.81
N LEU A 48 21.76 0.96 4.99
CA LEU A 48 20.47 0.35 5.20
C LEU A 48 19.33 1.37 5.05
N ALA A 49 19.53 2.61 5.53
CA ALA A 49 18.58 3.70 5.33
C ALA A 49 18.40 4.01 3.83
N LEU A 50 19.50 4.10 3.09
CA LEU A 50 19.52 4.35 1.64
C LEU A 50 18.82 3.21 0.89
N PHE A 51 19.05 1.96 1.29
CA PHE A 51 18.34 0.80 0.74
C PHE A 51 16.82 0.94 0.90
N PHE A 52 16.32 1.27 2.10
CA PHE A 52 14.89 1.44 2.34
C PHE A 52 14.29 2.63 1.59
N MET A 53 15.05 3.69 1.36
CA MET A 53 14.55 4.86 0.63
C MET A 53 14.51 4.65 -0.88
N VAL A 54 15.53 4.01 -1.46
CA VAL A 54 15.72 3.93 -2.91
C VAL A 54 15.28 2.57 -3.47
N VAL A 55 15.81 1.49 -2.92
CA VAL A 55 15.63 0.14 -3.50
C VAL A 55 14.27 -0.45 -3.15
N TRP A 56 13.84 -0.31 -1.90
CA TRP A 56 12.61 -0.92 -1.42
C TRP A 56 11.35 -0.45 -2.15
N PRO A 57 11.14 0.85 -2.45
CA PRO A 57 9.99 1.29 -3.24
C PRO A 57 9.97 0.70 -4.65
N GLY A 58 11.13 0.53 -5.27
CA GLY A 58 11.26 -0.12 -6.58
C GLY A 58 10.82 -1.59 -6.54
N ILE A 59 11.23 -2.32 -5.51
CA ILE A 59 10.81 -3.73 -5.31
C ILE A 59 9.30 -3.84 -5.13
N ILE A 60 8.70 -2.94 -4.32
CA ILE A 60 7.24 -2.95 -4.11
C ILE A 60 6.49 -2.66 -5.41
N LYS A 61 6.92 -1.66 -6.18
CA LYS A 61 6.31 -1.34 -7.48
C LYS A 61 6.42 -2.51 -8.46
N GLY A 62 7.59 -3.15 -8.55
CA GLY A 62 7.81 -4.29 -9.43
C GLY A 62 6.96 -5.50 -9.06
N ARG A 63 6.76 -5.76 -7.76
CA ARG A 63 5.85 -6.83 -7.30
C ARG A 63 4.39 -6.49 -7.60
N GLY A 64 3.99 -5.24 -7.39
CA GLY A 64 2.64 -4.78 -7.73
C GLY A 64 2.34 -4.93 -9.22
N ALA A 65 3.25 -4.54 -10.09
CA ALA A 65 3.12 -4.71 -11.54
C ALA A 65 2.97 -6.19 -11.93
N LYS A 66 3.83 -7.07 -11.40
CA LYS A 66 3.73 -8.52 -11.68
C LYS A 66 2.39 -9.13 -11.23
N ILE A 67 1.86 -8.72 -10.07
CA ILE A 67 0.55 -9.18 -9.61
C ILE A 67 -0.56 -8.69 -10.54
N PHE A 68 -0.48 -7.44 -11.00
CA PHE A 68 -1.43 -6.88 -11.95
C PHE A 68 -1.39 -7.61 -13.29
N ASP A 69 -0.20 -7.80 -13.84
CA ASP A 69 0.00 -8.48 -15.14
C ASP A 69 -0.37 -9.96 -15.08
N SER A 70 -0.18 -10.62 -13.94
CA SER A 70 -0.56 -12.04 -13.76
C SER A 70 -2.06 -12.24 -13.58
N ASN A 71 -2.80 -11.19 -13.26
CA ASN A 71 -4.25 -11.26 -13.09
C ASN A 71 -4.94 -10.80 -14.38
N GLN A 72 -5.23 -11.76 -15.26
CA GLN A 72 -5.91 -11.50 -16.54
C GLN A 72 -7.21 -10.72 -16.40
N MET A 73 -7.90 -10.83 -15.26
CA MET A 73 -9.11 -10.06 -15.01
C MET A 73 -8.84 -8.57 -14.83
N MET A 74 -7.70 -8.19 -14.25
CA MET A 74 -7.37 -6.77 -14.04
C MET A 74 -6.81 -6.12 -15.30
N SER A 75 -6.32 -6.90 -16.27
CA SER A 75 -5.75 -6.39 -17.52
C SER A 75 -6.77 -6.19 -18.65
N LEU A 76 -7.94 -6.83 -18.56
CA LEU A 76 -9.02 -6.69 -19.55
C LEU A 76 -9.99 -5.58 -19.14
N PRO A 77 -10.59 -4.88 -20.11
CA PRO A 77 -11.70 -3.97 -19.84
C PRO A 77 -12.83 -4.74 -19.13
N PHE A 78 -13.29 -4.20 -18.03
CA PHE A 78 -14.39 -4.80 -17.27
C PHE A 78 -15.44 -3.76 -16.92
N SER A 79 -16.67 -4.21 -16.78
CA SER A 79 -17.78 -3.45 -16.21
C SER A 79 -18.13 -4.00 -14.83
N VAL A 80 -18.56 -3.12 -13.94
CA VAL A 80 -18.99 -3.53 -12.60
C VAL A 80 -20.42 -3.10 -12.39
N ALA A 81 -21.27 -4.05 -12.06
CA ALA A 81 -22.67 -3.80 -11.68
C ALA A 81 -22.83 -4.02 -10.16
N PHE A 82 -23.32 -3.01 -9.47
CA PHE A 82 -23.53 -3.06 -8.03
C PHE A 82 -24.99 -3.34 -7.70
N PHE A 83 -25.22 -4.38 -6.89
CA PHE A 83 -26.54 -4.77 -6.39
C PHE A 83 -26.56 -4.71 -4.86
N LYS A 84 -27.73 -4.80 -4.28
CA LYS A 84 -27.91 -4.68 -2.82
C LYS A 84 -27.15 -5.74 -2.00
N SER A 85 -27.04 -6.97 -2.52
CA SER A 85 -26.45 -8.11 -1.80
C SER A 85 -25.08 -8.54 -2.34
N PHE A 86 -24.76 -8.19 -3.57
CA PHE A 86 -23.55 -8.59 -4.27
C PHE A 86 -23.17 -7.56 -5.33
N PHE A 87 -22.01 -7.71 -5.94
CA PHE A 87 -21.64 -7.02 -7.15
C PHE A 87 -21.11 -8.00 -8.19
N GLU A 88 -21.25 -7.66 -9.44
CA GLU A 88 -20.79 -8.47 -10.56
C GLU A 88 -19.69 -7.72 -11.30
N ILE A 89 -18.62 -8.45 -11.59
CA ILE A 89 -17.53 -8.00 -12.44
C ILE A 89 -17.66 -8.77 -13.74
N GLN A 90 -17.94 -8.08 -14.82
CA GLN A 90 -18.12 -8.67 -16.13
C GLN A 90 -17.00 -8.21 -17.06
N ASN A 91 -16.31 -9.16 -17.68
CA ASN A 91 -15.44 -8.94 -18.82
C ASN A 91 -15.94 -9.74 -20.04
N GLU A 92 -15.19 -9.72 -21.14
CA GLU A 92 -15.55 -10.43 -22.37
C GLU A 92 -15.61 -11.96 -22.23
N LYS A 93 -14.97 -12.53 -21.19
CA LYS A 93 -14.81 -13.99 -21.04
C LYS A 93 -15.66 -14.57 -19.93
N GLU A 94 -15.88 -13.82 -18.85
CA GLU A 94 -16.51 -14.34 -17.66
C GLU A 94 -17.27 -13.27 -16.86
N ILE A 95 -18.21 -13.74 -16.04
CA ILE A 95 -18.94 -12.93 -15.07
C ILE A 95 -18.60 -13.50 -13.69
N ILE A 96 -17.99 -12.68 -12.83
CA ILE A 96 -17.71 -13.04 -11.45
C ILE A 96 -18.67 -12.30 -10.55
N ARG A 97 -19.33 -13.01 -9.68
CA ARG A 97 -20.21 -12.48 -8.64
C ARG A 97 -19.54 -12.58 -7.29
N GLU A 98 -19.45 -11.46 -6.60
CA GLU A 98 -18.87 -11.35 -5.25
C GLU A 98 -19.91 -10.75 -4.28
N TYR A 99 -20.04 -11.36 -3.12
CA TYR A 99 -21.01 -10.92 -2.11
C TYR A 99 -20.38 -9.91 -1.16
N TRP A 100 -21.17 -8.92 -0.71
CA TRP A 100 -20.70 -7.90 0.23
C TRP A 100 -20.23 -8.47 1.57
N THR A 101 -20.69 -9.67 1.93
CA THR A 101 -20.24 -10.41 3.11
C THR A 101 -18.75 -10.79 3.04
N GLU A 102 -18.23 -11.02 1.84
CA GLU A 102 -16.84 -11.42 1.59
C GLU A 102 -15.89 -10.21 1.46
N VAL A 103 -16.47 -9.01 1.38
CA VAL A 103 -15.69 -7.78 1.36
C VAL A 103 -15.16 -7.48 2.76
N ASP A 104 -13.84 -7.35 2.88
CA ASP A 104 -13.18 -6.94 4.12
C ASP A 104 -13.32 -5.43 4.34
N ARG A 105 -13.00 -4.63 3.33
CA ARG A 105 -13.12 -3.18 3.37
C ARG A 105 -13.16 -2.55 2.00
N SER A 106 -13.65 -1.31 1.94
CA SER A 106 -13.46 -0.46 0.76
C SER A 106 -12.72 0.83 1.14
N LEU A 107 -11.89 1.29 0.22
CA LEU A 107 -11.11 2.51 0.36
C LEU A 107 -11.44 3.45 -0.79
N GLU A 108 -11.83 4.66 -0.47
CA GLU A 108 -11.97 5.73 -1.43
C GLU A 108 -10.77 6.67 -1.32
N THR A 109 -9.98 6.74 -2.38
CA THR A 109 -8.85 7.66 -2.51
C THR A 109 -9.24 8.87 -3.38
N LYS A 110 -8.31 9.80 -3.57
CA LYS A 110 -8.51 10.93 -4.49
C LYS A 110 -8.73 10.49 -5.93
N SER A 111 -8.12 9.37 -6.36
CA SER A 111 -8.09 8.91 -7.75
C SER A 111 -8.89 7.64 -8.02
N MET A 112 -9.22 6.85 -7.01
CA MET A 112 -9.85 5.55 -7.23
C MET A 112 -10.69 5.06 -6.05
N PHE A 113 -11.62 4.14 -6.34
CA PHE A 113 -12.30 3.29 -5.38
C PHE A 113 -11.63 1.91 -5.40
N ILE A 114 -11.34 1.38 -4.22
CA ILE A 114 -10.67 0.09 -4.02
C ILE A 114 -11.58 -0.77 -3.15
N ILE A 115 -12.00 -1.94 -3.64
CA ILE A 115 -12.77 -2.92 -2.87
C ILE A 115 -11.85 -4.11 -2.60
N LEU A 116 -11.66 -4.43 -1.33
CA LEU A 116 -10.77 -5.49 -0.86
C LEU A 116 -11.58 -6.61 -0.22
N GLY A 117 -11.28 -7.84 -0.61
CA GLY A 117 -11.77 -9.05 0.03
C GLY A 117 -10.87 -9.54 1.15
N GLY A 118 -11.15 -10.73 1.65
CA GLY A 118 -10.35 -11.38 2.70
C GLY A 118 -8.86 -11.41 2.35
N GLN A 119 -8.01 -11.36 3.38
CA GLN A 119 -6.55 -11.24 3.26
C GLN A 119 -6.08 -10.01 2.45
N GLN A 120 -6.92 -8.97 2.38
CA GLN A 120 -6.66 -7.73 1.63
C GLN A 120 -6.48 -7.95 0.11
N ARG A 121 -7.02 -9.03 -0.44
CA ARG A 121 -7.02 -9.29 -1.88
C ARG A 121 -7.83 -8.21 -2.60
N PRO A 122 -7.26 -7.47 -3.57
CA PRO A 122 -8.04 -6.51 -4.34
C PRO A 122 -9.05 -7.26 -5.21
N LEU A 123 -10.34 -6.97 -5.00
CA LEU A 123 -11.43 -7.51 -5.80
C LEU A 123 -11.74 -6.60 -6.99
N VAL A 124 -11.86 -5.29 -6.72
CA VAL A 124 -12.17 -4.28 -7.73
C VAL A 124 -11.37 -3.01 -7.50
N LEU A 125 -10.85 -2.46 -8.59
CA LEU A 125 -10.19 -1.15 -8.65
C LEU A 125 -10.92 -0.30 -9.69
N ILE A 126 -11.54 0.81 -9.28
CA ILE A 126 -12.29 1.70 -10.16
C ILE A 126 -11.63 3.07 -10.15
N GLU A 127 -11.09 3.49 -11.27
CA GLU A 127 -10.53 4.83 -11.40
C GLU A 127 -11.62 5.88 -11.51
N LYS A 128 -11.54 6.92 -10.70
CA LYS A 128 -12.52 8.01 -10.69
C LYS A 128 -12.57 8.79 -11.99
N LYS A 129 -11.44 8.86 -12.72
CA LYS A 129 -11.40 9.53 -14.04
C LYS A 129 -12.35 8.92 -15.09
N ASN A 130 -12.74 7.64 -14.91
CA ASN A 130 -13.64 6.92 -15.80
C ASN A 130 -15.11 7.08 -15.40
N LEU A 131 -15.40 7.82 -14.32
CA LEU A 131 -16.73 8.05 -13.78
C LEU A 131 -17.07 9.54 -13.83
N SER A 132 -18.33 9.87 -14.15
CA SER A 132 -18.82 11.22 -13.96
C SER A 132 -18.92 11.57 -12.46
N ASP A 133 -18.93 12.87 -12.12
CA ASP A 133 -19.04 13.32 -10.72
C ASP A 133 -20.30 12.78 -10.04
N GLU A 134 -21.40 12.68 -10.80
CA GLU A 134 -22.65 12.09 -10.30
C GLU A 134 -22.48 10.60 -9.97
N GLN A 135 -21.80 9.84 -10.84
CA GLN A 135 -21.50 8.42 -10.62
C GLN A 135 -20.57 8.22 -9.42
N GLN A 136 -19.55 9.07 -9.27
CA GLN A 136 -18.65 9.01 -8.13
C GLN A 136 -19.40 9.21 -6.81
N ASN A 137 -20.28 10.22 -6.75
CA ASN A 137 -21.08 10.52 -5.57
C ASN A 137 -22.07 9.40 -5.26
N LYS A 138 -22.75 8.86 -6.29
CA LYS A 138 -23.66 7.71 -6.14
C LYS A 138 -22.94 6.49 -5.60
N LEU A 139 -21.77 6.18 -6.16
CA LEU A 139 -20.96 5.02 -5.74
C LEU A 139 -20.43 5.19 -4.31
N SER A 140 -19.93 6.38 -3.96
CA SER A 140 -19.46 6.69 -2.61
C SER A 140 -20.58 6.49 -1.58
N THR A 141 -21.76 7.10 -1.83
CA THR A 141 -22.93 6.97 -0.96
C THR A 141 -23.42 5.52 -0.87
N PHE A 142 -23.39 4.79 -1.96
CA PHE A 142 -23.77 3.38 -1.99
C PHE A 142 -22.83 2.53 -1.14
N LEU A 143 -21.50 2.69 -1.29
CA LEU A 143 -20.50 1.95 -0.50
C LEU A 143 -20.58 2.28 0.98
N GLU A 144 -20.82 3.53 1.36
CA GLU A 144 -21.08 3.91 2.76
C GLU A 144 -22.30 3.18 3.35
N LYS A 145 -23.34 3.03 2.55
CA LYS A 145 -24.60 2.39 2.98
C LYS A 145 -24.48 0.87 3.12
N VAL A 146 -23.75 0.22 2.21
CA VAL A 146 -23.58 -1.24 2.18
C VAL A 146 -22.49 -1.70 3.13
N LEU A 147 -21.42 -0.90 3.27
CA LEU A 147 -20.22 -1.23 4.06
C LEU A 147 -20.07 -0.27 5.25
N ILE A 148 -21.09 -0.15 6.09
CA ILE A 148 -21.26 0.87 7.16
C ILE A 148 -20.00 1.14 7.99
N PHE A 149 -19.21 0.09 8.36
CA PHE A 149 -17.97 0.23 9.14
C PHE A 149 -16.71 -0.13 8.36
N LYS A 150 -16.86 -0.59 7.13
CA LYS A 150 -15.78 -1.12 6.31
C LYS A 150 -15.36 -0.15 5.19
N HIS A 151 -16.13 0.90 4.95
CA HIS A 151 -15.79 1.96 3.98
C HIS A 151 -14.95 3.05 4.65
N LYS A 152 -13.82 3.42 4.02
CA LYS A 152 -12.93 4.48 4.52
C LYS A 152 -12.56 5.42 3.39
N LYS A 153 -12.69 6.73 3.64
CA LYS A 153 -12.18 7.78 2.76
C LYS A 153 -10.76 8.14 3.18
N ALA A 154 -9.80 7.96 2.28
CA ALA A 154 -8.44 8.43 2.48
C ALA A 154 -8.39 9.94 2.16
N LYS A 155 -7.95 10.72 3.14
CA LYS A 155 -7.72 12.17 2.97
C LYS A 155 -6.50 12.43 2.08
#